data_b2af6a068b7af588607bc8f8216cc418
#
_entry.id   b2af6a068b7af588607bc8f8216cc418
#
_cell.length_a   1.000
_cell.length_b   1.000
_cell.length_c   1.000
_cell.angle_alpha   90.00
_cell.angle_beta   90.00
_cell.angle_gamma   90.00
#
_symmetry.space_group_name_H-M   'P 1'
#
loop_
_entity.id
_entity.type
_entity.pdbx_description
1 polymer ?
#
loop_
_entity_poly.entity_id
_entity_poly.type
_entity_poly.pdbx_seq_one_letter_code
_entity_poly.pdbx_strand_id
1 'polypeptide(L)'
;MDLQSIIILAVFAGVILAIALNLVDMTLAAMLGVSTLIVCGILTEREVLNAVRAAGGPLSLLFGGMVVARTLEPTGIFEQIGTRFLLATKGSGKRFLLGVVVLVSVLCAFLPNATTVILLAPIIIRITKELDVDFLGPMVVTAIISNSAGLLTLIGDPATFLVGSSIGMTFAQYLQRVSLGGLLNILVLVPLLPVVLKDVWHVQRVLPADLQPKPLRRPLMAALSLLVLVAMILLFMFGEYLPTHIVPPAVAIIGATLALLVIYGAKIEPVESVLKDIDWKTLLFLLFMFALVEAFNKTGVIQGLSLGFYKWFGINLVPVAMMVLVVVGFGSGLLANIPLVAAMILMLKGYFVAAELVPEEELGPAFSAWPASSLPVFVAMMFAGTLGGNATLIGASANIVSAGICAANGKPVGFARFMRYGVPLTLCQLAVSAGCVTALFFSLGR
;
A
#
# COMPACT_ATOMS: atom_id res chain seq x y z
N MET A 1 -17.15 -17.25 -25.27
CA MET A 1 -16.25 -16.08 -25.20
C MET A 1 -16.03 -15.57 -26.61
N ASP A 2 -16.24 -14.30 -26.82
CA ASP A 2 -15.93 -13.67 -28.11
C ASP A 2 -14.41 -13.48 -28.29
N LEU A 3 -14.00 -13.16 -29.52
CA LEU A 3 -12.58 -13.00 -29.86
C LEU A 3 -11.92 -11.89 -29.04
N GLN A 4 -12.65 -10.80 -28.73
CA GLN A 4 -12.14 -9.68 -27.93
C GLN A 4 -11.82 -10.13 -26.50
N SER A 5 -12.69 -10.91 -25.87
CA SER A 5 -12.45 -11.49 -24.52
C SER A 5 -11.21 -12.37 -24.48
N ILE A 6 -10.99 -13.19 -25.55
CA ILE A 6 -9.81 -14.05 -25.65
C ILE A 6 -8.52 -13.21 -25.77
N ILE A 7 -8.54 -12.15 -26.59
CA ILE A 7 -7.39 -11.25 -26.77
C ILE A 7 -7.05 -10.56 -25.44
N ILE A 8 -8.06 -10.04 -24.72
CA ILE A 8 -7.84 -9.36 -23.45
C ILE A 8 -7.22 -10.30 -22.41
N LEU A 9 -7.79 -11.51 -22.28
CA LEU A 9 -7.25 -12.50 -21.36
C LEU A 9 -5.82 -12.89 -21.70
N ALA A 10 -5.51 -13.08 -22.99
CA ALA A 10 -4.18 -13.42 -23.45
C ALA A 10 -3.18 -12.28 -23.18
N VAL A 11 -3.56 -11.03 -23.49
CA VAL A 11 -2.71 -9.85 -23.23
C VAL A 11 -2.49 -9.67 -21.73
N PHE A 12 -3.54 -9.73 -20.91
CA PHE A 12 -3.43 -9.59 -19.47
C PHE A 12 -2.57 -10.69 -18.85
N ALA A 13 -2.82 -11.95 -19.21
CA ALA A 13 -2.00 -13.07 -18.77
C ALA A 13 -0.54 -12.92 -19.22
N GLY A 14 -0.30 -12.45 -20.43
CA GLY A 14 1.04 -12.16 -20.95
C GLY A 14 1.75 -11.07 -20.15
N VAL A 15 1.06 -9.97 -19.84
CA VAL A 15 1.60 -8.88 -18.98
C VAL A 15 1.94 -9.41 -17.59
N ILE A 16 1.02 -10.14 -16.95
CA ILE A 16 1.24 -10.70 -15.62
C ILE A 16 2.41 -11.69 -15.61
N LEU A 17 2.49 -12.58 -16.60
CA LEU A 17 3.60 -13.53 -16.72
C LEU A 17 4.93 -12.83 -16.97
N ALA A 18 4.96 -11.80 -17.84
CA ALA A 18 6.17 -11.02 -18.11
C ALA A 18 6.69 -10.34 -16.83
N ILE A 19 5.79 -9.79 -16.02
CA ILE A 19 6.13 -9.19 -14.72
C ILE A 19 6.59 -10.26 -13.72
N ALA A 20 5.82 -11.34 -13.55
CA ALA A 20 6.10 -12.40 -12.59
C ALA A 20 7.43 -13.12 -12.86
N LEU A 21 7.75 -13.35 -14.15
CA LEU A 21 9.01 -13.95 -14.57
C LEU A 21 10.17 -12.93 -14.71
N ASN A 22 9.90 -11.65 -14.42
CA ASN A 22 10.86 -10.55 -14.53
C ASN A 22 11.53 -10.47 -15.93
N LEU A 23 10.76 -10.77 -16.98
CA LEU A 23 11.23 -10.74 -18.37
C LEU A 23 11.34 -9.32 -18.90
N VAL A 24 10.47 -8.44 -18.43
CA VAL A 24 10.35 -7.04 -18.83
C VAL A 24 10.05 -6.21 -17.61
N ASP A 25 10.50 -4.96 -17.62
CA ASP A 25 10.12 -3.99 -16.60
C ASP A 25 8.59 -3.90 -16.45
N MET A 26 8.09 -3.85 -15.20
CA MET A 26 6.66 -3.91 -14.93
C MET A 26 5.87 -2.80 -15.61
N THR A 27 6.41 -1.58 -15.66
CA THR A 27 5.76 -0.43 -16.32
C THR A 27 5.73 -0.63 -17.83
N LEU A 28 6.85 -1.06 -18.41
CA LEU A 28 6.94 -1.33 -19.83
C LEU A 28 6.00 -2.49 -20.24
N ALA A 29 5.90 -3.54 -19.42
CA ALA A 29 4.97 -4.65 -19.67
C ALA A 29 3.50 -4.16 -19.70
N ALA A 30 3.10 -3.34 -18.72
CA ALA A 30 1.76 -2.75 -18.68
C ALA A 30 1.49 -1.82 -19.88
N MET A 31 2.47 -0.98 -20.24
CA MET A 31 2.39 -0.11 -21.44
C MET A 31 2.23 -0.92 -22.73
N LEU A 32 3.01 -1.98 -22.90
CA LEU A 32 2.90 -2.87 -24.07
C LEU A 32 1.53 -3.54 -24.13
N GLY A 33 1.00 -4.01 -22.98
CA GLY A 33 -0.33 -4.59 -22.91
C GLY A 33 -1.42 -3.61 -23.38
N VAL A 34 -1.41 -2.39 -22.83
CA VAL A 34 -2.37 -1.33 -23.22
C VAL A 34 -2.21 -0.97 -24.70
N SER A 35 -0.97 -0.78 -25.18
CA SER A 35 -0.70 -0.47 -26.59
C SER A 35 -1.23 -1.55 -27.52
N THR A 36 -1.05 -2.82 -27.15
CA THR A 36 -1.60 -3.97 -27.91
C THR A 36 -3.13 -3.90 -27.97
N LEU A 37 -3.81 -3.61 -26.85
CA LEU A 37 -5.27 -3.51 -26.82
C LEU A 37 -5.81 -2.30 -27.62
N ILE A 38 -5.05 -1.20 -27.65
CA ILE A 38 -5.38 -0.03 -28.51
C ILE A 38 -5.25 -0.41 -29.99
N VAL A 39 -4.14 -1.04 -30.38
CA VAL A 39 -3.92 -1.47 -31.78
C VAL A 39 -4.99 -2.49 -32.24
N CYS A 40 -5.42 -3.37 -31.33
CA CYS A 40 -6.52 -4.31 -31.61
C CYS A 40 -7.91 -3.63 -31.62
N GLY A 41 -8.03 -2.32 -31.40
CA GLY A 41 -9.29 -1.59 -31.38
C GLY A 41 -10.20 -1.91 -30.19
N ILE A 42 -9.66 -2.55 -29.16
CA ILE A 42 -10.42 -2.93 -27.94
C ILE A 42 -10.51 -1.75 -26.98
N LEU A 43 -9.38 -1.08 -26.70
CA LEU A 43 -9.35 0.17 -25.94
C LEU A 43 -9.45 1.35 -26.89
N THR A 44 -10.53 2.11 -26.75
CA THR A 44 -10.76 3.36 -27.46
C THR A 44 -10.46 4.53 -26.53
N GLU A 45 -10.54 5.77 -27.06
CA GLU A 45 -10.38 6.99 -26.26
C GLU A 45 -11.28 7.02 -25.03
N ARG A 46 -12.51 6.52 -25.14
CA ARG A 46 -13.48 6.50 -24.04
C ARG A 46 -12.99 5.63 -22.88
N GLU A 47 -12.55 4.43 -23.16
CA GLU A 47 -12.04 3.50 -22.13
C GLU A 47 -10.75 4.03 -21.50
N VAL A 48 -9.87 4.64 -22.29
CA VAL A 48 -8.66 5.29 -21.75
C VAL A 48 -9.01 6.43 -20.81
N LEU A 49 -9.97 7.29 -21.17
CA LEU A 49 -10.45 8.36 -20.28
C LEU A 49 -11.10 7.83 -19.00
N ASN A 50 -11.86 6.74 -19.08
CA ASN A 50 -12.42 6.08 -17.90
C ASN A 50 -11.31 5.55 -16.97
N ALA A 51 -10.30 4.93 -17.53
CA ALA A 51 -9.13 4.45 -16.77
C ALA A 51 -8.39 5.59 -16.06
N VAL A 52 -8.16 6.72 -16.75
CA VAL A 52 -7.55 7.92 -16.14
C VAL A 52 -8.40 8.46 -14.99
N ARG A 53 -9.73 8.53 -15.17
CA ARG A 53 -10.65 8.96 -14.10
C ARG A 53 -10.58 8.03 -12.88
N ALA A 54 -10.59 6.71 -13.11
CA ALA A 54 -10.51 5.72 -12.04
C ALA A 54 -9.16 5.77 -11.32
N ALA A 55 -8.07 5.97 -12.05
CA ALA A 55 -6.71 6.07 -11.51
C ALA A 55 -6.46 7.40 -10.77
N GLY A 56 -7.19 8.47 -11.08
CA GLY A 56 -6.91 9.83 -10.61
C GLY A 56 -6.80 9.95 -9.09
N GLY A 57 -7.71 9.31 -8.35
CA GLY A 57 -7.68 9.31 -6.89
C GLY A 57 -6.42 8.66 -6.30
N PRO A 58 -6.15 7.36 -6.59
CA PRO A 58 -4.95 6.68 -6.12
C PRO A 58 -3.64 7.36 -6.54
N LEU A 59 -3.55 7.83 -7.78
CA LEU A 59 -2.36 8.52 -8.28
C LEU A 59 -2.10 9.84 -7.55
N SER A 60 -3.15 10.63 -7.28
CA SER A 60 -3.03 11.88 -6.54
C SER A 60 -2.52 11.66 -5.12
N LEU A 61 -3.00 10.62 -4.44
CA LEU A 61 -2.55 10.28 -3.08
C LEU A 61 -1.09 9.86 -3.05
N LEU A 62 -0.68 8.99 -3.97
CA LEU A 62 0.71 8.56 -4.07
C LEU A 62 1.63 9.73 -4.38
N PHE A 63 1.29 10.53 -5.41
CA PHE A 63 2.06 11.69 -5.80
C PHE A 63 2.21 12.68 -4.64
N GLY A 64 1.08 13.04 -3.99
CA GLY A 64 1.09 13.98 -2.87
C GLY A 64 1.93 13.49 -1.69
N GLY A 65 1.77 12.22 -1.31
CA GLY A 65 2.56 11.60 -0.24
C GLY A 65 4.05 11.58 -0.54
N MET A 66 4.45 11.22 -1.78
CA MET A 66 5.85 11.23 -2.21
C MET A 66 6.46 12.63 -2.18
N VAL A 67 5.75 13.66 -2.67
CA VAL A 67 6.21 15.05 -2.66
C VAL A 67 6.43 15.52 -1.23
N VAL A 68 5.45 15.35 -0.34
CA VAL A 68 5.55 15.78 1.06
C VAL A 68 6.70 15.06 1.77
N ALA A 69 6.86 13.74 1.58
CA ALA A 69 7.98 12.98 2.14
C ALA A 69 9.33 13.49 1.65
N ARG A 70 9.47 13.76 0.35
CA ARG A 70 10.71 14.26 -0.27
C ARG A 70 11.12 15.62 0.26
N THR A 71 10.15 16.49 0.63
CA THR A 71 10.45 17.81 1.19
C THR A 71 10.97 17.78 2.63
N LEU A 72 10.72 16.70 3.36
CA LEU A 72 11.24 16.51 4.72
C LEU A 72 12.71 16.05 4.74
N GLU A 73 13.18 15.38 3.69
CA GLU A 73 14.51 14.79 3.63
C GLU A 73 15.66 15.81 3.81
N PRO A 74 15.72 16.98 3.09
CA PRO A 74 16.82 17.92 3.23
C PRO A 74 16.89 18.63 4.60
N THR A 75 15.84 18.48 5.43
CA THR A 75 15.77 19.14 6.76
C THR A 75 16.69 18.49 7.80
N GLY A 76 17.07 17.22 7.57
CA GLY A 76 17.81 16.41 8.55
C GLY A 76 16.94 15.84 9.68
N ILE A 77 15.61 15.93 9.55
CA ILE A 77 14.67 15.44 10.58
C ILE A 77 14.78 13.92 10.76
N PHE A 78 15.00 13.18 9.67
CA PHE A 78 15.12 11.72 9.73
C PHE A 78 16.41 11.29 10.42
N GLU A 79 17.55 11.99 10.19
CA GLU A 79 18.81 11.72 10.90
C GLU A 79 18.68 12.01 12.40
N GLN A 80 17.94 13.08 12.76
CA GLN A 80 17.70 13.42 14.16
C GLN A 80 16.81 12.37 14.84
N ILE A 81 15.69 11.98 14.19
CA ILE A 81 14.81 10.93 14.69
C ILE A 81 15.60 9.62 14.84
N GLY A 82 16.41 9.27 13.84
CA GLY A 82 17.24 8.07 13.86
C GLY A 82 18.22 8.03 15.02
N THR A 83 18.93 9.13 15.29
CA THR A 83 19.88 9.17 16.40
C THR A 83 19.15 9.13 17.76
N ARG A 84 18.03 9.85 17.91
CA ARG A 84 17.20 9.76 19.12
C ARG A 84 16.65 8.35 19.32
N PHE A 85 16.25 7.72 18.25
CA PHE A 85 15.76 6.33 18.28
C PHE A 85 16.88 5.36 18.70
N LEU A 86 18.10 5.49 18.15
CA LEU A 86 19.26 4.70 18.55
C LEU A 86 19.51 4.85 20.06
N LEU A 87 19.55 6.08 20.58
CA LEU A 87 19.71 6.34 22.01
C LEU A 87 18.58 5.71 22.85
N ALA A 88 17.34 5.78 22.39
CA ALA A 88 16.18 5.19 23.07
C ALA A 88 16.25 3.66 23.17
N THR A 89 16.97 3.00 22.24
CA THR A 89 17.17 1.54 22.30
C THR A 89 18.03 1.13 23.50
N LYS A 90 18.89 2.02 24.01
CA LYS A 90 19.88 1.74 25.06
C LYS A 90 20.71 0.48 24.77
N GLY A 91 21.02 0.24 23.49
CA GLY A 91 21.77 -0.91 23.04
C GLY A 91 21.02 -2.25 23.04
N SER A 92 19.69 -2.25 23.24
CA SER A 92 18.87 -3.45 23.28
C SER A 92 18.23 -3.75 21.92
N GLY A 93 18.51 -4.93 21.36
CA GLY A 93 17.88 -5.42 20.15
C GLY A 93 16.35 -5.54 20.27
N LYS A 94 15.84 -5.96 21.43
CA LYS A 94 14.39 -5.97 21.72
C LYS A 94 13.77 -4.58 21.59
N ARG A 95 14.38 -3.57 22.22
CA ARG A 95 13.87 -2.18 22.14
C ARG A 95 13.99 -1.62 20.73
N PHE A 96 15.06 -1.98 20.02
CA PHE A 96 15.24 -1.63 18.61
C PHE A 96 14.09 -2.18 17.76
N LEU A 97 13.79 -3.47 17.82
CA LEU A 97 12.74 -4.08 17.01
C LEU A 97 11.35 -3.55 17.37
N LEU A 98 11.03 -3.38 18.65
CA LEU A 98 9.76 -2.78 19.09
C LEU A 98 9.64 -1.33 18.63
N GLY A 99 10.71 -0.58 18.71
CA GLY A 99 10.75 0.80 18.23
C GLY A 99 10.62 0.90 16.71
N VAL A 100 11.17 -0.06 15.93
CA VAL A 100 10.94 -0.16 14.48
C VAL A 100 9.46 -0.35 14.20
N VAL A 101 8.77 -1.26 14.91
CA VAL A 101 7.32 -1.45 14.74
C VAL A 101 6.58 -0.12 14.92
N VAL A 102 6.83 0.59 16.00
CA VAL A 102 6.16 1.86 16.30
C VAL A 102 6.48 2.92 15.25
N LEU A 103 7.78 3.13 14.98
CA LEU A 103 8.25 4.19 14.08
C LEU A 103 7.75 3.99 12.64
N VAL A 104 7.86 2.76 12.12
CA VAL A 104 7.38 2.42 10.78
C VAL A 104 5.88 2.58 10.71
N SER A 105 5.13 2.09 11.71
CA SER A 105 3.68 2.17 11.72
C SER A 105 3.16 3.60 11.69
N VAL A 106 3.76 4.49 12.48
CA VAL A 106 3.37 5.91 12.50
C VAL A 106 3.66 6.58 11.16
N LEU A 107 4.82 6.32 10.56
CA LEU A 107 5.18 6.93 9.27
C LEU A 107 4.32 6.39 8.13
N CYS A 108 4.14 5.08 8.02
CA CYS A 108 3.37 4.45 6.94
C CYS A 108 1.86 4.71 7.04
N ALA A 109 1.37 5.15 8.19
CA ALA A 109 -0.01 5.61 8.26
C ALA A 109 -0.30 6.82 7.34
N PHE A 110 0.73 7.58 6.94
CA PHE A 110 0.59 8.81 6.16
C PHE A 110 1.56 8.93 4.99
N LEU A 111 2.60 8.11 4.93
CA LEU A 111 3.61 8.12 3.87
C LEU A 111 3.58 6.80 3.10
N PRO A 112 3.91 6.81 1.79
CA PRO A 112 4.00 5.58 1.01
C PRO A 112 4.98 4.57 1.60
N ASN A 113 4.62 3.29 1.58
CA ASN A 113 5.39 2.20 2.19
C ASN A 113 6.85 2.17 1.73
N ALA A 114 7.09 2.23 0.41
CA ALA A 114 8.43 2.23 -0.17
C ALA A 114 9.27 3.44 0.29
N THR A 115 8.67 4.63 0.31
CA THR A 115 9.31 5.86 0.78
C THR A 115 9.74 5.74 2.24
N THR A 116 8.86 5.22 3.10
CA THR A 116 9.18 5.00 4.51
C THR A 116 10.36 4.04 4.68
N VAL A 117 10.43 2.96 3.90
CA VAL A 117 11.58 2.03 3.91
C VAL A 117 12.86 2.75 3.50
N ILE A 118 12.84 3.56 2.44
CA ILE A 118 14.01 4.35 2.00
C ILE A 118 14.49 5.27 3.12
N LEU A 119 13.58 6.02 3.75
CA LEU A 119 13.91 6.98 4.80
C LEU A 119 14.48 6.32 6.06
N LEU A 120 13.99 5.14 6.42
CA LEU A 120 14.41 4.44 7.64
C LEU A 120 15.62 3.52 7.43
N ALA A 121 15.92 3.11 6.22
CA ALA A 121 17.00 2.19 5.93
C ALA A 121 18.37 2.64 6.47
N PRO A 122 18.83 3.90 6.27
CA PRO A 122 20.10 4.35 6.85
C PRO A 122 20.13 4.27 8.37
N ILE A 123 18.98 4.51 9.01
CA ILE A 123 18.82 4.45 10.47
C ILE A 123 18.95 3.00 10.94
N ILE A 124 18.23 2.09 10.30
CA ILE A 124 18.22 0.66 10.62
C ILE A 124 19.63 0.07 10.43
N ILE A 125 20.28 0.35 9.30
CA ILE A 125 21.63 -0.12 9.01
C ILE A 125 22.64 0.42 10.04
N ARG A 126 22.52 1.69 10.42
CA ARG A 126 23.39 2.27 11.46
C ARG A 126 23.17 1.60 12.82
N ILE A 127 21.91 1.43 13.25
CA ILE A 127 21.60 0.82 14.56
C ILE A 127 22.08 -0.62 14.60
N THR A 128 21.85 -1.41 13.54
CA THR A 128 22.29 -2.80 13.48
C THR A 128 23.82 -2.92 13.50
N LYS A 129 24.52 -1.97 12.89
CA LYS A 129 26.00 -1.88 12.96
C LYS A 129 26.47 -1.60 14.40
N GLU A 130 25.84 -0.66 15.12
CA GLU A 130 26.18 -0.38 16.53
C GLU A 130 25.84 -1.54 17.47
N LEU A 131 24.81 -2.32 17.13
CA LEU A 131 24.43 -3.54 17.87
C LEU A 131 25.25 -4.76 17.48
N ASP A 132 26.08 -4.66 16.43
CA ASP A 132 26.88 -5.76 15.86
C ASP A 132 25.98 -6.95 15.45
N VAL A 133 24.90 -6.65 14.73
CA VAL A 133 23.95 -7.62 14.20
C VAL A 133 23.74 -7.46 12.70
N ASP A 134 23.23 -8.51 12.04
CA ASP A 134 22.90 -8.44 10.62
C ASP A 134 21.66 -7.55 10.39
N PHE A 135 21.80 -6.56 9.49
CA PHE A 135 20.71 -5.65 9.13
C PHE A 135 19.67 -6.27 8.20
N LEU A 136 19.96 -7.39 7.54
CA LEU A 136 19.09 -7.99 6.53
C LEU A 136 17.71 -8.35 7.09
N GLY A 137 17.67 -9.10 8.21
CA GLY A 137 16.42 -9.46 8.86
C GLY A 137 15.58 -8.25 9.28
N PRO A 138 16.13 -7.29 10.03
CA PRO A 138 15.47 -6.02 10.35
C PRO A 138 14.94 -5.26 9.14
N MET A 139 15.69 -5.19 8.03
CA MET A 139 15.26 -4.53 6.80
C MET A 139 14.06 -5.23 6.14
N VAL A 140 14.10 -6.56 6.04
CA VAL A 140 12.96 -7.34 5.51
C VAL A 140 11.72 -7.16 6.38
N VAL A 141 11.86 -7.27 7.70
CA VAL A 141 10.73 -7.07 8.63
C VAL A 141 10.21 -5.64 8.60
N THR A 142 11.08 -4.63 8.41
CA THR A 142 10.67 -3.24 8.21
C THR A 142 9.76 -3.10 6.99
N ALA A 143 10.09 -3.72 5.86
CA ALA A 143 9.23 -3.71 4.67
C ALA A 143 7.87 -4.38 4.94
N ILE A 144 7.84 -5.51 5.64
CA ILE A 144 6.61 -6.21 6.03
C ILE A 144 5.75 -5.35 6.96
N ILE A 145 6.36 -4.71 7.96
CA ILE A 145 5.65 -3.78 8.86
C ILE A 145 5.12 -2.58 8.09
N SER A 146 5.90 -2.03 7.14
CA SER A 146 5.49 -0.87 6.36
C SER A 146 4.24 -1.16 5.53
N ASN A 147 4.20 -2.32 4.84
CA ASN A 147 3.01 -2.73 4.10
C ASN A 147 1.81 -2.92 5.05
N SER A 148 2.01 -3.60 6.18
CA SER A 148 0.94 -3.85 7.16
C SER A 148 0.40 -2.55 7.76
N ALA A 149 1.27 -1.57 7.99
CA ALA A 149 0.92 -0.26 8.54
C ALA A 149 0.14 0.62 7.53
N GLY A 150 0.23 0.34 6.24
CA GLY A 150 -0.63 0.93 5.23
C GLY A 150 -2.13 0.71 5.49
N LEU A 151 -2.50 -0.32 6.28
CA LEU A 151 -3.87 -0.57 6.72
C LEU A 151 -4.35 0.30 7.90
N LEU A 152 -3.49 1.10 8.50
CA LEU A 152 -3.88 1.97 9.62
C LEU A 152 -4.76 3.13 9.18
N THR A 153 -4.60 3.60 7.95
CA THR A 153 -5.39 4.70 7.40
C THR A 153 -5.80 4.40 5.96
N LEU A 154 -6.86 5.03 5.50
CA LEU A 154 -7.35 4.88 4.13
C LEU A 154 -6.31 5.26 3.07
N ILE A 155 -5.38 6.14 3.40
CA ILE A 155 -4.37 6.71 2.49
C ILE A 155 -3.00 6.04 2.60
N GLY A 156 -2.81 5.16 3.59
CA GLY A 156 -1.52 4.50 3.84
C GLY A 156 -1.10 3.54 2.74
N ASP A 157 -2.07 2.93 2.03
CA ASP A 157 -1.82 2.00 0.93
C ASP A 157 -2.77 2.25 -0.25
N PRO A 158 -2.26 2.32 -1.49
CA PRO A 158 -3.09 2.60 -2.67
C PRO A 158 -4.17 1.55 -2.94
N ALA A 159 -3.89 0.27 -2.69
CA ALA A 159 -4.87 -0.80 -2.87
C ALA A 159 -6.05 -0.64 -1.88
N THR A 160 -5.74 -0.31 -0.64
CA THR A 160 -6.72 0.00 0.41
C THR A 160 -7.57 1.21 0.04
N PHE A 161 -6.94 2.29 -0.46
CA PHE A 161 -7.66 3.47 -0.93
C PHE A 161 -8.59 3.14 -2.10
N LEU A 162 -8.11 2.34 -3.05
CA LEU A 162 -8.91 1.92 -4.20
C LEU A 162 -10.20 1.19 -3.77
N VAL A 163 -10.10 0.26 -2.82
CA VAL A 163 -11.28 -0.43 -2.27
C VAL A 163 -12.19 0.55 -1.54
N GLY A 164 -11.65 1.34 -0.64
CA GLY A 164 -12.43 2.30 0.15
C GLY A 164 -13.18 3.31 -0.72
N SER A 165 -12.49 3.90 -1.70
CA SER A 165 -13.11 4.83 -2.64
C SER A 165 -14.17 4.18 -3.52
N SER A 166 -13.98 2.89 -3.89
CA SER A 166 -14.94 2.15 -4.72
C SER A 166 -16.28 1.88 -4.02
N ILE A 167 -16.31 1.98 -2.70
CA ILE A 167 -17.53 1.82 -1.86
C ILE A 167 -17.95 3.13 -1.18
N GLY A 168 -17.37 4.26 -1.56
CA GLY A 168 -17.69 5.58 -1.01
C GLY A 168 -17.35 5.72 0.48
N MET A 169 -16.35 4.98 0.98
CA MET A 169 -15.93 5.05 2.38
C MET A 169 -15.13 6.32 2.66
N THR A 170 -15.59 7.13 3.63
CA THR A 170 -14.86 8.30 4.11
C THR A 170 -13.64 7.90 4.95
N PHE A 171 -12.70 8.83 5.11
CA PHE A 171 -11.53 8.60 5.97
C PHE A 171 -11.92 8.30 7.42
N ALA A 172 -12.92 9.00 7.96
CA ALA A 172 -13.40 8.77 9.32
C ALA A 172 -14.07 7.40 9.48
N GLN A 173 -14.89 6.99 8.51
CA GLN A 173 -15.48 5.64 8.51
C GLN A 173 -14.43 4.54 8.46
N TYR A 174 -13.37 4.75 7.69
CA TYR A 174 -12.24 3.82 7.64
C TYR A 174 -11.59 3.67 9.01
N LEU A 175 -11.26 4.79 9.68
CA LEU A 175 -10.66 4.76 11.02
C LEU A 175 -11.52 3.99 12.03
N GLN A 176 -12.83 4.15 11.97
CA GLN A 176 -13.76 3.51 12.90
C GLN A 176 -13.95 2.01 12.64
N ARG A 177 -13.90 1.57 11.36
CA ARG A 177 -14.33 0.22 10.96
C ARG A 177 -13.20 -0.71 10.53
N VAL A 178 -12.09 -0.17 10.03
CA VAL A 178 -10.99 -0.96 9.42
C VAL A 178 -9.69 -0.83 10.19
N SER A 179 -9.34 0.37 10.68
CA SER A 179 -8.03 0.64 11.27
C SER A 179 -7.70 -0.22 12.49
N LEU A 180 -8.71 -0.60 13.29
CA LEU A 180 -8.50 -1.52 14.41
C LEU A 180 -7.99 -2.88 13.94
N GLY A 181 -8.57 -3.42 12.84
CA GLY A 181 -8.09 -4.65 12.21
C GLY A 181 -6.67 -4.49 11.66
N GLY A 182 -6.35 -3.34 11.05
CA GLY A 182 -5.00 -2.99 10.63
C GLY A 182 -4.00 -3.00 11.81
N LEU A 183 -4.39 -2.38 12.94
CA LEU A 183 -3.57 -2.37 14.14
C LEU A 183 -3.35 -3.78 14.70
N LEU A 184 -4.37 -4.63 14.75
CA LEU A 184 -4.24 -6.01 15.20
C LEU A 184 -3.29 -6.82 14.31
N ASN A 185 -3.30 -6.57 12.99
CA ASN A 185 -2.38 -7.18 12.04
C ASN A 185 -0.92 -6.73 12.20
N ILE A 186 -0.68 -5.55 12.77
CA ILE A 186 0.67 -5.12 13.18
C ILE A 186 1.03 -5.76 14.53
N LEU A 187 0.11 -5.74 15.48
CA LEU A 187 0.37 -6.25 16.83
C LEU A 187 0.68 -7.75 16.84
N VAL A 188 0.10 -8.54 15.93
CA VAL A 188 0.43 -9.98 15.81
C VAL A 188 1.89 -10.22 15.42
N LEU A 189 2.55 -9.26 14.76
CA LEU A 189 3.96 -9.37 14.42
C LEU A 189 4.86 -9.31 15.66
N VAL A 190 4.45 -8.56 16.71
CA VAL A 190 5.27 -8.32 17.90
C VAL A 190 5.71 -9.63 18.60
N PRO A 191 4.81 -10.59 18.92
CA PRO A 191 5.21 -11.85 19.53
C PRO A 191 5.99 -12.77 18.57
N LEU A 192 5.97 -12.49 17.27
CA LEU A 192 6.74 -13.26 16.27
C LEU A 192 8.18 -12.76 16.12
N LEU A 193 8.46 -11.48 16.47
CA LEU A 193 9.80 -10.91 16.37
C LEU A 193 10.89 -11.72 17.08
N PRO A 194 10.72 -12.20 18.34
CA PRO A 194 11.73 -12.99 19.02
C PRO A 194 12.00 -14.35 18.36
N VAL A 195 11.07 -14.86 17.57
CA VAL A 195 11.22 -16.12 16.83
C VAL A 195 11.90 -15.85 15.49
N VAL A 196 11.43 -14.86 14.76
CA VAL A 196 11.87 -14.53 13.39
C VAL A 196 13.24 -13.84 13.39
N LEU A 197 13.51 -12.99 14.38
CA LEU A 197 14.74 -12.21 14.54
C LEU A 197 15.44 -12.53 15.86
N LYS A 198 15.58 -13.82 16.18
CA LYS A 198 16.18 -14.31 17.42
C LYS A 198 17.56 -13.72 17.66
N ASP A 199 18.39 -13.66 16.62
CA ASP A 199 19.77 -13.18 16.69
C ASP A 199 19.85 -11.67 17.01
N VAL A 200 18.80 -10.90 16.72
CA VAL A 200 18.70 -9.47 17.04
C VAL A 200 18.02 -9.26 18.39
N TRP A 201 16.95 -10.01 18.67
CA TRP A 201 16.10 -9.80 19.84
C TRP A 201 16.82 -9.86 21.19
N HIS A 202 17.77 -10.79 21.34
CA HIS A 202 18.46 -11.04 22.62
C HIS A 202 19.76 -10.22 22.77
N VAL A 203 20.13 -9.44 21.77
CA VAL A 203 21.37 -8.65 21.83
C VAL A 203 21.23 -7.50 22.80
N GLN A 204 22.27 -7.31 23.60
CA GLN A 204 22.48 -6.14 24.44
C GLN A 204 23.91 -5.67 24.29
N ARG A 205 24.09 -4.42 23.86
CA ARG A 205 25.40 -3.79 23.65
C ARG A 205 25.47 -2.45 24.39
N VAL A 206 26.65 -2.05 24.77
CA VAL A 206 26.88 -0.70 25.30
C VAL A 206 27.06 0.23 24.12
N LEU A 207 26.21 1.27 24.04
CA LEU A 207 26.33 2.28 22.99
C LEU A 207 27.51 3.21 23.27
N PRO A 208 28.18 3.74 22.23
CA PRO A 208 29.21 4.75 22.39
C PRO A 208 28.68 5.98 23.15
N ALA A 209 29.48 6.49 24.10
CA ALA A 209 29.09 7.61 24.97
C ALA A 209 29.02 8.97 24.22
N ASP A 210 29.65 9.06 23.07
CA ASP A 210 29.74 10.25 22.21
C ASP A 210 28.57 10.40 21.23
N LEU A 211 27.60 9.46 21.25
CA LEU A 211 26.41 9.53 20.41
C LEU A 211 25.52 10.70 20.85
N GLN A 212 25.55 11.77 20.07
CA GLN A 212 24.66 12.91 20.25
C GLN A 212 23.73 13.10 19.04
N PRO A 213 22.46 13.48 19.24
CA PRO A 213 21.55 13.83 18.15
C PRO A 213 22.14 15.03 17.39
N LYS A 214 22.33 14.88 16.08
CA LYS A 214 22.74 16.01 15.26
C LYS A 214 21.62 17.06 15.26
N PRO A 215 21.97 18.36 15.34
CA PRO A 215 20.98 19.41 15.18
C PRO A 215 20.31 19.35 13.81
N LEU A 216 19.08 19.82 13.71
CA LEU A 216 18.41 19.96 12.42
C LEU A 216 19.24 20.87 11.51
N ARG A 217 19.45 20.44 10.28
CA ARG A 217 20.20 21.25 9.30
C ARG A 217 19.44 22.54 8.97
N ARG A 218 18.09 22.47 8.95
CA ARG A 218 17.19 23.58 8.57
C ARG A 218 15.93 23.54 9.42
N PRO A 219 15.97 24.10 10.65
CA PRO A 219 14.89 23.95 11.62
C PRO A 219 13.57 24.62 11.17
N LEU A 220 13.64 25.81 10.53
CA LEU A 220 12.44 26.49 10.04
C LEU A 220 11.75 25.69 8.93
N MET A 221 12.52 25.17 7.98
CA MET A 221 11.99 24.32 6.93
C MET A 221 11.37 23.04 7.50
N ALA A 222 12.07 22.38 8.45
CA ALA A 222 11.54 21.21 9.13
C ALA A 222 10.19 21.51 9.81
N ALA A 223 10.07 22.65 10.48
CA ALA A 223 8.83 23.08 11.10
C ALA A 223 7.72 23.34 10.07
N LEU A 224 8.02 24.03 8.97
CA LEU A 224 7.05 24.31 7.90
C LEU A 224 6.62 23.02 7.18
N SER A 225 7.54 22.13 6.82
CA SER A 225 7.20 20.85 6.19
C SER A 225 6.41 19.94 7.12
N LEU A 226 6.72 19.94 8.42
CA LEU A 226 5.93 19.23 9.42
C LEU A 226 4.54 19.84 9.57
N LEU A 227 4.43 21.17 9.55
CA LEU A 227 3.14 21.87 9.57
C LEU A 227 2.29 21.48 8.34
N VAL A 228 2.87 21.41 7.14
CA VAL A 228 2.19 20.94 5.93
C VAL A 228 1.69 19.50 6.11
N LEU A 229 2.53 18.61 6.65
CA LEU A 229 2.14 17.23 6.94
C LEU A 229 0.97 17.17 7.94
N VAL A 230 1.04 17.92 9.04
CA VAL A 230 -0.05 17.98 10.03
C VAL A 230 -1.32 18.57 9.42
N ALA A 231 -1.21 19.66 8.66
CA ALA A 231 -2.36 20.25 7.96
C ALA A 231 -3.00 19.25 6.98
N MET A 232 -2.19 18.50 6.24
CA MET A 232 -2.66 17.45 5.34
C MET A 232 -3.42 16.36 6.12
N ILE A 233 -2.88 15.88 7.25
CA ILE A 233 -3.55 14.90 8.10
C ILE A 233 -4.89 15.44 8.61
N LEU A 234 -4.93 16.69 9.09
CA LEU A 234 -6.17 17.32 9.56
C LEU A 234 -7.20 17.46 8.41
N LEU A 235 -6.75 17.81 7.21
CA LEU A 235 -7.64 17.88 6.05
C LEU A 235 -8.13 16.48 5.62
N PHE A 236 -7.34 15.43 5.75
CA PHE A 236 -7.82 14.05 5.54
C PHE A 236 -8.91 13.67 6.53
N MET A 237 -8.77 14.09 7.79
CA MET A 237 -9.76 13.77 8.83
C MET A 237 -11.04 14.61 8.72
N PHE A 238 -10.92 15.88 8.39
CA PHE A 238 -11.99 16.85 8.51
C PHE A 238 -12.39 17.51 7.18
N GLY A 239 -11.63 17.34 6.09
CA GLY A 239 -11.86 18.02 4.81
C GLY A 239 -13.22 17.73 4.20
N GLU A 240 -13.72 16.50 4.32
CA GLU A 240 -15.03 16.11 3.82
C GLU A 240 -16.19 16.75 4.58
N TYR A 241 -15.96 17.19 5.83
CA TYR A 241 -16.94 17.90 6.65
C TYR A 241 -16.94 19.41 6.43
N LEU A 242 -15.96 19.95 5.70
CA LEU A 242 -15.92 21.36 5.34
C LEU A 242 -17.04 21.68 4.32
N PRO A 243 -17.53 22.94 4.28
CA PRO A 243 -18.53 23.36 3.28
C PRO A 243 -18.10 23.09 1.83
N THR A 244 -16.79 23.07 1.57
CA THR A 244 -16.19 22.81 0.25
C THR A 244 -15.99 21.33 -0.08
N HIS A 245 -16.29 20.42 0.87
CA HIS A 245 -16.15 18.97 0.70
C HIS A 245 -14.83 18.54 0.05
N ILE A 246 -13.70 18.81 0.74
CA ILE A 246 -12.37 18.50 0.20
C ILE A 246 -12.11 16.99 0.35
N VAL A 247 -12.17 16.28 -0.76
CA VAL A 247 -11.93 14.82 -0.82
C VAL A 247 -10.44 14.47 -0.71
N PRO A 248 -10.07 13.26 -0.25
CA PRO A 248 -8.67 12.87 -0.02
C PRO A 248 -7.71 13.11 -1.20
N PRO A 249 -8.05 12.83 -2.46
CA PRO A 249 -7.17 13.17 -3.59
C PRO A 249 -6.83 14.65 -3.71
N ALA A 250 -7.81 15.53 -3.45
CA ALA A 250 -7.59 16.98 -3.47
C ALA A 250 -6.69 17.42 -2.30
N VAL A 251 -6.87 16.84 -1.11
CA VAL A 251 -5.99 17.07 0.05
C VAL A 251 -4.53 16.73 -0.29
N ALA A 252 -4.30 15.60 -0.97
CA ALA A 252 -2.95 15.18 -1.36
C ALA A 252 -2.28 16.19 -2.31
N ILE A 253 -3.03 16.71 -3.29
CA ILE A 253 -2.52 17.76 -4.21
C ILE A 253 -2.26 19.08 -3.48
N ILE A 254 -3.16 19.48 -2.57
CA ILE A 254 -2.95 20.67 -1.71
C ILE A 254 -1.68 20.50 -0.89
N GLY A 255 -1.50 19.36 -0.23
CA GLY A 255 -0.31 19.03 0.54
C GLY A 255 0.97 19.10 -0.29
N ALA A 256 0.97 18.48 -1.48
CA ALA A 256 2.10 18.55 -2.41
C ALA A 256 2.42 20.00 -2.81
N THR A 257 1.41 20.79 -3.15
CA THR A 257 1.60 22.20 -3.55
C THR A 257 2.21 23.02 -2.41
N LEU A 258 1.69 22.88 -1.19
CA LEU A 258 2.23 23.58 -0.01
C LEU A 258 3.66 23.13 0.31
N ALA A 259 3.96 21.84 0.19
CA ALA A 259 5.30 21.29 0.39
C ALA A 259 6.30 21.85 -0.64
N LEU A 260 5.93 21.91 -1.92
CA LEU A 260 6.76 22.52 -2.96
C LEU A 260 6.97 24.03 -2.75
N LEU A 261 5.95 24.74 -2.26
CA LEU A 261 6.07 26.16 -1.89
C LEU A 261 7.08 26.37 -0.74
N VAL A 262 7.12 25.48 0.24
CA VAL A 262 8.11 25.51 1.33
C VAL A 262 9.54 25.37 0.77
N ILE A 263 9.78 24.43 -0.15
CA ILE A 263 11.08 24.23 -0.79
C ILE A 263 11.48 25.44 -1.65
N TYR A 264 10.56 25.93 -2.46
CA TYR A 264 10.78 27.09 -3.33
C TYR A 264 11.08 28.35 -2.52
N GLY A 265 10.28 28.62 -1.48
CA GLY A 265 10.48 29.79 -0.60
C GLY A 265 11.78 29.72 0.21
N ALA A 266 12.20 28.51 0.60
CA ALA A 266 13.45 28.31 1.32
C ALA A 266 14.69 28.33 0.41
N LYS A 267 14.54 28.39 -0.91
CA LYS A 267 15.62 28.43 -1.94
C LYS A 267 16.66 27.30 -1.75
N ILE A 268 16.19 26.09 -1.47
CA ILE A 268 17.06 24.96 -1.11
C ILE A 268 17.50 24.23 -2.35
N GLU A 269 16.55 23.87 -3.18
CA GLU A 269 16.72 23.17 -4.44
C GLU A 269 15.62 23.60 -5.41
N PRO A 270 15.82 23.44 -6.72
CA PRO A 270 14.78 23.67 -7.71
C PRO A 270 13.60 22.70 -7.51
N VAL A 271 12.38 23.14 -7.79
CA VAL A 271 11.18 22.29 -7.74
C VAL A 271 11.35 21.06 -8.66
N GLU A 272 12.03 21.25 -9.78
CA GLU A 272 12.34 20.21 -10.75
C GLU A 272 13.13 19.04 -10.15
N SER A 273 14.04 19.32 -9.20
CA SER A 273 14.79 18.26 -8.49
C SER A 273 13.87 17.39 -7.65
N VAL A 274 12.94 18.01 -6.91
CA VAL A 274 11.94 17.27 -6.12
C VAL A 274 11.06 16.42 -7.03
N LEU A 275 10.56 17.00 -8.13
CA LEU A 275 9.69 16.29 -9.06
C LEU A 275 10.43 15.16 -9.79
N LYS A 276 11.73 15.31 -10.07
CA LYS A 276 12.56 14.26 -10.68
C LYS A 276 12.72 13.03 -9.78
N ASP A 277 12.73 13.22 -8.47
CA ASP A 277 12.92 12.15 -7.48
C ASP A 277 11.61 11.41 -7.16
N ILE A 278 10.48 11.83 -7.74
CA ILE A 278 9.20 11.11 -7.62
C ILE A 278 9.28 9.79 -8.39
N ASP A 279 8.70 8.74 -7.82
CA ASP A 279 8.59 7.42 -8.45
C ASP A 279 7.54 7.41 -9.58
N TRP A 280 7.87 8.07 -10.68
CA TRP A 280 7.06 8.12 -11.90
C TRP A 280 6.79 6.73 -12.47
N LYS A 281 7.71 5.80 -12.25
CA LYS A 281 7.59 4.42 -12.71
C LYS A 281 6.37 3.76 -12.09
N THR A 282 6.21 3.85 -10.78
CA THR A 282 5.04 3.32 -10.08
C THR A 282 3.76 4.03 -10.51
N LEU A 283 3.77 5.36 -10.65
CA LEU A 283 2.58 6.12 -11.08
C LEU A 283 2.13 5.70 -12.48
N LEU A 284 3.05 5.59 -13.45
CA LEU A 284 2.74 5.15 -14.81
C LEU A 284 2.27 3.69 -14.84
N PHE A 285 2.94 2.80 -14.10
CA PHE A 285 2.50 1.40 -13.98
C PHE A 285 1.04 1.30 -13.55
N LEU A 286 0.66 2.03 -12.51
CA LEU A 286 -0.70 2.05 -12.02
C LEU A 286 -1.69 2.56 -13.06
N LEU A 287 -1.37 3.69 -13.73
CA LEU A 287 -2.21 4.24 -14.78
C LEU A 287 -2.51 3.21 -15.87
N PHE A 288 -1.47 2.55 -16.40
CA PHE A 288 -1.65 1.53 -17.43
C PHE A 288 -2.37 0.28 -16.93
N MET A 289 -2.18 -0.11 -15.67
CA MET A 289 -2.93 -1.21 -15.08
C MET A 289 -4.42 -0.90 -14.95
N PHE A 290 -4.81 0.33 -14.63
CA PHE A 290 -6.22 0.74 -14.66
C PHE A 290 -6.81 0.64 -16.07
N ALA A 291 -6.04 0.98 -17.12
CA ALA A 291 -6.48 0.82 -18.49
C ALA A 291 -6.67 -0.65 -18.88
N LEU A 292 -5.78 -1.55 -18.44
CA LEU A 292 -5.95 -3.00 -18.64
C LEU A 292 -7.21 -3.52 -17.95
N VAL A 293 -7.49 -3.07 -16.72
CA VAL A 293 -8.71 -3.44 -15.96
C VAL A 293 -9.97 -2.92 -16.65
N GLU A 294 -9.94 -1.71 -17.22
CA GLU A 294 -11.09 -1.17 -17.98
C GLU A 294 -11.39 -2.00 -19.24
N ALA A 295 -10.37 -2.57 -19.88
CA ALA A 295 -10.58 -3.50 -20.99
C ALA A 295 -11.40 -4.74 -20.58
N PHE A 296 -11.17 -5.27 -19.38
CA PHE A 296 -11.99 -6.37 -18.86
C PHE A 296 -13.45 -5.96 -18.65
N ASN A 297 -13.69 -4.75 -18.17
CA ASN A 297 -15.04 -4.24 -17.92
C ASN A 297 -15.86 -4.19 -19.23
N LYS A 298 -15.21 -3.84 -20.34
CA LYS A 298 -15.87 -3.72 -21.65
C LYS A 298 -16.37 -5.04 -22.23
N THR A 299 -15.71 -6.15 -21.94
CA THR A 299 -15.94 -7.43 -22.66
C THR A 299 -16.84 -8.43 -21.96
N GLY A 300 -17.40 -8.08 -20.81
CA GLY A 300 -18.27 -8.99 -20.05
C GLY A 300 -17.55 -10.19 -19.42
N VAL A 301 -16.23 -10.28 -19.49
CA VAL A 301 -15.43 -11.32 -18.82
C VAL A 301 -15.68 -11.30 -17.32
N ILE A 302 -15.71 -10.09 -16.74
CA ILE A 302 -15.95 -9.89 -15.31
C ILE A 302 -17.33 -10.38 -14.92
N GLN A 303 -18.35 -10.10 -15.74
CA GLN A 303 -19.71 -10.56 -15.52
C GLN A 303 -19.80 -12.10 -15.51
N GLY A 304 -19.10 -12.77 -16.44
CA GLY A 304 -19.01 -14.23 -16.48
C GLY A 304 -18.37 -14.82 -15.23
N LEU A 305 -17.29 -14.21 -14.74
CA LEU A 305 -16.64 -14.60 -13.47
C LEU A 305 -17.56 -14.36 -12.28
N SER A 306 -18.25 -13.22 -12.23
CA SER A 306 -19.17 -12.85 -11.17
C SER A 306 -20.35 -13.83 -11.05
N LEU A 307 -20.92 -14.23 -12.17
CA LEU A 307 -21.97 -15.26 -12.22
C LEU A 307 -21.47 -16.63 -11.77
N GLY A 308 -20.22 -16.99 -12.11
CA GLY A 308 -19.56 -18.20 -11.60
C GLY A 308 -19.43 -18.19 -10.08
N PHE A 309 -19.02 -17.05 -9.53
CA PHE A 309 -18.93 -16.83 -8.09
C PHE A 309 -20.30 -16.97 -7.40
N TYR A 310 -21.32 -16.34 -7.95
CA TYR A 310 -22.69 -16.45 -7.43
C TYR A 310 -23.20 -17.91 -7.44
N LYS A 311 -22.92 -18.67 -8.48
CA LYS A 311 -23.27 -20.10 -8.55
C LYS A 311 -22.61 -20.93 -7.44
N TRP A 312 -21.40 -20.56 -7.00
CA TRP A 312 -20.67 -21.31 -5.96
C TRP A 312 -21.08 -20.92 -4.54
N PHE A 313 -21.33 -19.63 -4.28
CA PHE A 313 -21.50 -19.07 -2.94
C PHE A 313 -22.94 -18.60 -2.65
N GLY A 314 -23.78 -18.44 -3.69
CA GLY A 314 -25.14 -17.89 -3.54
C GLY A 314 -25.10 -16.50 -2.92
N ILE A 315 -25.95 -16.25 -1.95
CA ILE A 315 -26.08 -14.98 -1.20
C ILE A 315 -25.26 -14.96 0.11
N ASN A 316 -24.52 -16.04 0.42
CA ASN A 316 -23.80 -16.13 1.69
C ASN A 316 -22.47 -15.38 1.61
N LEU A 317 -22.39 -14.21 2.24
CA LEU A 317 -21.24 -13.32 2.18
C LEU A 317 -20.04 -13.77 3.02
N VAL A 318 -20.24 -14.62 4.05
CA VAL A 318 -19.14 -15.10 4.89
C VAL A 318 -18.15 -15.97 4.11
N PRO A 319 -18.56 -17.02 3.40
CA PRO A 319 -17.66 -17.79 2.54
C PRO A 319 -17.02 -16.94 1.44
N VAL A 320 -17.75 -15.96 0.87
CA VAL A 320 -17.20 -15.04 -0.13
C VAL A 320 -16.05 -14.22 0.45
N ALA A 321 -16.22 -13.63 1.64
CA ALA A 321 -15.18 -12.87 2.31
C ALA A 321 -13.95 -13.74 2.62
N MET A 322 -14.15 -14.96 3.10
CA MET A 322 -13.05 -15.89 3.39
C MET A 322 -12.32 -16.32 2.12
N MET A 323 -13.04 -16.59 1.03
CA MET A 323 -12.45 -16.91 -0.25
C MET A 323 -11.67 -15.73 -0.83
N VAL A 324 -12.21 -14.50 -0.77
CA VAL A 324 -11.51 -13.27 -1.15
C VAL A 324 -10.21 -13.14 -0.35
N LEU A 325 -10.26 -13.40 0.97
CA LEU A 325 -9.10 -13.32 1.85
C LEU A 325 -8.01 -14.31 1.44
N VAL A 326 -8.39 -15.52 1.06
CA VAL A 326 -7.45 -16.56 0.60
C VAL A 326 -6.95 -16.24 -0.81
N VAL A 327 -7.84 -16.06 -1.78
CA VAL A 327 -7.47 -15.90 -3.20
C VAL A 327 -6.68 -14.62 -3.43
N VAL A 328 -7.14 -13.50 -2.87
CA VAL A 328 -6.44 -12.22 -3.01
C VAL A 328 -5.17 -12.22 -2.17
N GLY A 329 -5.17 -12.82 -0.98
CA GLY A 329 -4.00 -12.92 -0.11
C GLY A 329 -2.85 -13.70 -0.78
N PHE A 330 -3.13 -14.86 -1.33
CA PHE A 330 -2.11 -15.62 -2.08
C PHE A 330 -1.77 -14.96 -3.41
N GLY A 331 -2.78 -14.45 -4.13
CA GLY A 331 -2.59 -13.77 -5.40
C GLY A 331 -1.71 -12.52 -5.27
N SER A 332 -1.92 -11.70 -4.24
CA SER A 332 -1.13 -10.50 -3.97
C SER A 332 0.33 -10.79 -3.61
N GLY A 333 0.64 -11.99 -3.13
CA GLY A 333 2.01 -12.44 -2.93
C GLY A 333 2.75 -12.74 -4.24
N LEU A 334 2.05 -13.02 -5.32
CA LEU A 334 2.61 -13.39 -6.62
C LEU A 334 2.44 -12.29 -7.66
N LEU A 335 1.41 -11.49 -7.53
CA LEU A 335 1.05 -10.40 -8.43
C LEU A 335 1.15 -9.06 -7.68
N ALA A 336 1.37 -7.98 -8.40
CA ALA A 336 1.25 -6.65 -7.79
C ALA A 336 -0.15 -6.46 -7.19
N ASN A 337 -0.24 -6.01 -5.93
CA ASN A 337 -1.47 -5.95 -5.16
C ASN A 337 -2.57 -5.09 -5.81
N ILE A 338 -2.20 -3.92 -6.36
CA ILE A 338 -3.16 -2.95 -6.88
C ILE A 338 -3.94 -3.46 -8.10
N PRO A 339 -3.30 -4.02 -9.15
CA PRO A 339 -4.03 -4.60 -10.28
C PRO A 339 -4.97 -5.74 -9.88
N LEU A 340 -4.51 -6.61 -8.98
CA LEU A 340 -5.32 -7.72 -8.51
C LEU A 340 -6.55 -7.21 -7.77
N VAL A 341 -6.37 -6.26 -6.86
CA VAL A 341 -7.47 -5.64 -6.10
C VAL A 341 -8.43 -4.90 -7.04
N ALA A 342 -7.94 -4.16 -8.04
CA ALA A 342 -8.78 -3.49 -9.02
C ALA A 342 -9.68 -4.47 -9.80
N ALA A 343 -9.10 -5.57 -10.28
CA ALA A 343 -9.86 -6.62 -10.96
C ALA A 343 -10.90 -7.28 -10.04
N MET A 344 -10.51 -7.56 -8.79
CA MET A 344 -11.40 -8.17 -7.81
C MET A 344 -12.54 -7.25 -7.37
N ILE A 345 -12.33 -5.92 -7.30
CA ILE A 345 -13.42 -4.95 -7.06
C ILE A 345 -14.52 -5.10 -8.12
N LEU A 346 -14.13 -5.12 -9.39
CA LEU A 346 -15.12 -5.26 -10.48
C LEU A 346 -15.86 -6.60 -10.39
N MET A 347 -15.12 -7.69 -10.10
CA MET A 347 -15.71 -9.01 -9.93
C MET A 347 -16.70 -9.04 -8.76
N LEU A 348 -16.37 -8.45 -7.62
CA LEU A 348 -17.27 -8.37 -6.47
C LEU A 348 -18.49 -7.49 -6.75
N LYS A 349 -18.30 -6.35 -7.45
CA LYS A 349 -19.43 -5.53 -7.88
C LYS A 349 -20.42 -6.35 -8.72
N GLY A 350 -19.95 -7.08 -9.72
CA GLY A 350 -20.79 -7.96 -10.53
C GLY A 350 -21.41 -9.10 -9.72
N TYR A 351 -20.70 -9.65 -8.72
CA TYR A 351 -21.25 -10.65 -7.81
C TYR A 351 -22.42 -10.08 -6.99
N PHE A 352 -22.30 -8.87 -6.43
CA PHE A 352 -23.36 -8.23 -5.65
C PHE A 352 -24.61 -7.95 -6.49
N VAL A 353 -24.44 -7.62 -7.79
CA VAL A 353 -25.56 -7.51 -8.73
C VAL A 353 -26.19 -8.86 -8.99
N ALA A 354 -25.39 -9.89 -9.29
CA ALA A 354 -25.87 -11.23 -9.53
C ALA A 354 -26.58 -11.85 -8.32
N ALA A 355 -26.22 -11.40 -7.12
CA ALA A 355 -26.87 -11.77 -5.85
C ALA A 355 -28.11 -10.91 -5.52
N GLU A 356 -28.50 -10.00 -6.40
CA GLU A 356 -29.63 -9.06 -6.22
C GLU A 356 -29.52 -8.18 -4.97
N LEU A 357 -28.27 -7.98 -4.47
CA LEU A 357 -27.99 -7.15 -3.29
C LEU A 357 -27.82 -5.67 -3.65
N VAL A 358 -27.52 -5.39 -4.93
CA VAL A 358 -27.31 -4.04 -5.47
C VAL A 358 -27.89 -3.98 -6.88
N PRO A 359 -28.67 -2.95 -7.24
CA PRO A 359 -29.21 -2.79 -8.58
C PRO A 359 -28.11 -2.47 -9.61
N GLU A 360 -28.17 -3.06 -10.79
CA GLU A 360 -27.16 -2.91 -11.85
C GLU A 360 -27.05 -1.47 -12.34
N GLU A 361 -28.17 -0.74 -12.39
CA GLU A 361 -28.26 0.64 -12.90
C GLU A 361 -27.48 1.65 -12.04
N GLU A 362 -27.19 1.32 -10.78
CA GLU A 362 -26.53 2.19 -9.82
C GLU A 362 -25.02 1.95 -9.68
N LEU A 363 -24.43 0.97 -10.38
CA LEU A 363 -23.02 0.59 -10.26
C LEU A 363 -22.02 1.57 -10.89
N GLY A 364 -22.40 2.81 -11.12
CA GLY A 364 -21.50 3.86 -11.58
C GLY A 364 -20.30 4.10 -10.65
N PRO A 365 -19.28 4.85 -11.10
CA PRO A 365 -18.08 5.16 -10.28
C PRO A 365 -18.38 5.87 -8.96
N ALA A 366 -19.53 6.54 -8.86
CA ALA A 366 -19.97 7.30 -7.68
C ALA A 366 -20.93 6.54 -6.77
N PHE A 367 -21.20 5.24 -7.03
CA PHE A 367 -22.12 4.47 -6.20
C PHE A 367 -21.58 4.27 -4.80
N SER A 368 -22.30 4.74 -3.78
CA SER A 368 -21.91 4.68 -2.36
C SER A 368 -22.98 4.00 -1.48
N ALA A 369 -24.13 3.64 -2.04
CA ALA A 369 -25.24 3.01 -1.29
C ALA A 369 -25.05 1.50 -1.08
N TRP A 370 -23.86 1.08 -0.68
CA TRP A 370 -23.54 -0.32 -0.43
C TRP A 370 -24.26 -0.84 0.80
N PRO A 371 -24.87 -2.05 0.75
CA PRO A 371 -25.43 -2.68 1.93
C PRO A 371 -24.38 -2.84 3.03
N ALA A 372 -24.74 -2.59 4.29
CA ALA A 372 -23.80 -2.74 5.41
C ALA A 372 -23.19 -4.15 5.48
N SER A 373 -23.95 -5.18 5.06
CA SER A 373 -23.50 -6.57 4.98
C SER A 373 -22.36 -6.81 3.97
N SER A 374 -22.18 -5.94 2.98
CA SER A 374 -21.07 -6.04 2.00
C SER A 374 -19.74 -5.59 2.56
N LEU A 375 -19.73 -4.72 3.58
CA LEU A 375 -18.51 -4.14 4.15
C LEU A 375 -17.47 -5.18 4.55
N PRO A 376 -17.78 -6.29 5.25
CA PRO A 376 -16.77 -7.29 5.62
C PRO A 376 -16.06 -7.92 4.42
N VAL A 377 -16.74 -8.07 3.27
CA VAL A 377 -16.16 -8.60 2.03
C VAL A 377 -15.10 -7.63 1.48
N PHE A 378 -15.41 -6.34 1.45
CA PHE A 378 -14.45 -5.32 1.02
C PHE A 378 -13.30 -5.16 2.01
N VAL A 379 -13.54 -5.26 3.32
CA VAL A 379 -12.49 -5.27 4.36
C VAL A 379 -11.58 -6.49 4.21
N ALA A 380 -12.13 -7.67 3.93
CA ALA A 380 -11.35 -8.86 3.61
C ALA A 380 -10.42 -8.62 2.41
N MET A 381 -10.91 -7.95 1.37
CA MET A 381 -10.11 -7.59 0.19
C MET A 381 -9.00 -6.57 0.51
N MET A 382 -9.28 -5.55 1.35
CA MET A 382 -8.26 -4.60 1.81
C MET A 382 -7.13 -5.33 2.54
N PHE A 383 -7.47 -6.18 3.51
CA PHE A 383 -6.49 -6.94 4.27
C PHE A 383 -5.70 -7.90 3.38
N ALA A 384 -6.40 -8.67 2.55
CA ALA A 384 -5.76 -9.64 1.67
C ALA A 384 -4.82 -9.00 0.64
N GLY A 385 -5.27 -7.93 -0.01
CA GLY A 385 -4.50 -7.20 -1.01
C GLY A 385 -3.20 -6.63 -0.43
N THR A 386 -3.30 -6.00 0.73
CA THR A 386 -2.13 -5.37 1.37
C THR A 386 -1.22 -6.39 2.04
N LEU A 387 -1.77 -7.31 2.86
CA LEU A 387 -0.96 -8.24 3.64
C LEU A 387 -0.41 -9.40 2.82
N GLY A 388 -1.13 -9.83 1.77
CA GLY A 388 -0.65 -10.90 0.89
C GLY A 388 0.67 -10.55 0.22
N GLY A 389 0.88 -9.27 -0.11
CA GLY A 389 2.14 -8.76 -0.63
C GLY A 389 3.35 -8.97 0.28
N ASN A 390 3.15 -9.19 1.58
CA ASN A 390 4.22 -9.47 2.54
C ASN A 390 4.87 -10.85 2.33
N ALA A 391 4.18 -11.79 1.67
CA ALA A 391 4.64 -13.16 1.52
C ALA A 391 5.90 -13.28 0.67
N THR A 392 6.06 -12.45 -0.34
CA THR A 392 7.15 -12.55 -1.31
C THR A 392 7.87 -11.24 -1.57
N LEU A 393 9.05 -11.34 -2.13
CA LEU A 393 9.88 -10.18 -2.48
C LEU A 393 9.20 -9.26 -3.51
N ILE A 394 8.44 -9.82 -4.45
CA ILE A 394 7.79 -9.08 -5.54
C ILE A 394 6.37 -8.62 -5.21
N GLY A 395 5.79 -9.09 -4.09
CA GLY A 395 4.40 -8.81 -3.73
C GLY A 395 4.10 -7.35 -3.39
N ALA A 396 5.13 -6.56 -3.01
CA ALA A 396 4.97 -5.14 -2.71
C ALA A 396 6.24 -4.34 -3.06
N SER A 397 6.05 -3.07 -3.44
CA SER A 397 7.17 -2.16 -3.79
C SER A 397 8.15 -1.97 -2.63
N ALA A 398 7.68 -1.87 -1.40
CA ALA A 398 8.53 -1.76 -0.22
C ALA A 398 9.49 -2.94 -0.04
N ASN A 399 9.06 -4.16 -0.43
CA ASN A 399 9.90 -5.35 -0.37
C ASN A 399 11.05 -5.27 -1.38
N ILE A 400 10.74 -4.87 -2.61
CA ILE A 400 11.73 -4.69 -3.69
C ILE A 400 12.74 -3.61 -3.31
N VAL A 401 12.27 -2.48 -2.78
CA VAL A 401 13.11 -1.38 -2.30
C VAL A 401 14.02 -1.85 -1.17
N SER A 402 13.47 -2.53 -0.16
CA SER A 402 14.26 -3.08 0.94
C SER A 402 15.34 -4.04 0.45
N ALA A 403 15.01 -4.94 -0.47
CA ALA A 403 15.98 -5.87 -1.06
C ALA A 403 17.05 -5.15 -1.89
N GLY A 404 16.68 -4.12 -2.66
CA GLY A 404 17.61 -3.28 -3.42
C GLY A 404 18.60 -2.56 -2.50
N ILE A 405 18.13 -1.99 -1.39
CA ILE A 405 19.00 -1.35 -0.38
C ILE A 405 19.93 -2.37 0.26
N CYS A 406 19.44 -3.57 0.60
CA CYS A 406 20.28 -4.65 1.12
C CYS A 406 21.38 -5.03 0.11
N ALA A 407 21.05 -5.16 -1.17
CA ALA A 407 22.02 -5.48 -2.22
C ALA A 407 23.05 -4.37 -2.39
N ALA A 408 22.65 -3.11 -2.40
CA ALA A 408 23.55 -1.95 -2.47
C ALA A 408 24.53 -1.87 -1.27
N ASN A 409 24.15 -2.45 -0.12
CA ASN A 409 24.98 -2.57 1.07
C ASN A 409 25.69 -3.94 1.19
N GLY A 410 25.86 -4.66 0.08
CA GLY A 410 26.65 -5.90 0.00
C GLY A 410 25.95 -7.17 0.51
N LYS A 411 24.64 -7.10 0.82
CA LYS A 411 23.86 -8.25 1.31
C LYS A 411 22.58 -8.48 0.49
N PRO A 412 22.68 -9.07 -0.71
CA PRO A 412 21.51 -9.31 -1.55
C PRO A 412 20.53 -10.29 -0.87
N VAL A 413 19.24 -9.95 -0.96
CA VAL A 413 18.14 -10.78 -0.46
C VAL A 413 17.55 -11.56 -1.62
N GLY A 414 17.78 -12.88 -1.66
CA GLY A 414 17.14 -13.75 -2.65
C GLY A 414 15.66 -14.01 -2.32
N PHE A 415 14.89 -14.36 -3.34
CA PHE A 415 13.44 -14.62 -3.23
C PHE A 415 13.10 -15.62 -2.11
N ALA A 416 13.76 -16.78 -2.10
CA ALA A 416 13.53 -17.80 -1.06
C ALA A 416 13.88 -17.32 0.35
N ARG A 417 14.94 -16.48 0.48
CA ARG A 417 15.33 -15.93 1.78
C ARG A 417 14.30 -14.93 2.29
N PHE A 418 13.74 -14.09 1.42
CA PHE A 418 12.63 -13.19 1.77
C PHE A 418 11.41 -13.98 2.25
N MET A 419 11.00 -15.02 1.51
CA MET A 419 9.85 -15.87 1.85
C MET A 419 9.95 -16.55 3.21
N ARG A 420 11.16 -16.87 3.69
CA ARG A 420 11.36 -17.43 5.05
C ARG A 420 10.85 -16.49 6.15
N TYR A 421 10.92 -15.19 5.92
CA TYR A 421 10.34 -14.18 6.81
C TYR A 421 8.89 -13.90 6.42
N GLY A 422 8.63 -13.65 5.15
CA GLY A 422 7.36 -13.16 4.64
C GLY A 422 6.21 -14.13 4.82
N VAL A 423 6.37 -15.38 4.39
CA VAL A 423 5.26 -16.37 4.39
C VAL A 423 4.71 -16.63 5.80
N PRO A 424 5.52 -16.94 6.83
CA PRO A 424 4.98 -17.17 8.17
C PRO A 424 4.26 -15.96 8.75
N LEU A 425 4.84 -14.76 8.57
CA LEU A 425 4.25 -13.53 9.07
C LEU A 425 2.92 -13.22 8.36
N THR A 426 2.88 -13.38 7.03
CA THR A 426 1.66 -13.21 6.23
C THR A 426 0.55 -14.16 6.64
N LEU A 427 0.85 -15.45 6.84
CA LEU A 427 -0.14 -16.43 7.26
C LEU A 427 -0.75 -16.08 8.62
N CYS A 428 0.07 -15.67 9.58
CA CYS A 428 -0.43 -15.19 10.87
C CYS A 428 -1.32 -13.95 10.72
N GLN A 429 -0.93 -13.00 9.87
CA GLN A 429 -1.72 -11.80 9.61
C GLN A 429 -3.04 -12.12 8.91
N LEU A 430 -3.05 -13.00 7.90
CA LEU A 430 -4.30 -13.43 7.25
C LEU A 430 -5.23 -14.17 8.20
N ALA A 431 -4.69 -14.98 9.14
CA ALA A 431 -5.50 -15.61 10.17
C ALA A 431 -6.16 -14.60 11.12
N VAL A 432 -5.41 -13.58 11.56
CA VAL A 432 -5.97 -12.47 12.36
C VAL A 432 -7.02 -11.70 11.54
N SER A 433 -6.75 -11.45 10.25
CA SER A 433 -7.69 -10.79 9.35
C SER A 433 -9.00 -11.57 9.20
N ALA A 434 -8.94 -12.91 9.11
CA ALA A 434 -10.13 -13.75 9.09
C ALA A 434 -10.96 -13.60 10.37
N GLY A 435 -10.31 -13.54 11.53
CA GLY A 435 -10.97 -13.25 12.81
C GLY A 435 -11.62 -11.86 12.83
N CYS A 436 -10.91 -10.83 12.36
CA CYS A 436 -11.47 -9.45 12.29
C CYS A 436 -12.66 -9.36 11.36
N VAL A 437 -12.59 -9.97 10.17
CA VAL A 437 -13.69 -9.98 9.19
C VAL A 437 -14.90 -10.72 9.75
N THR A 438 -14.69 -11.86 10.41
CA THR A 438 -15.76 -12.62 11.05
C THR A 438 -16.42 -11.81 12.18
N ALA A 439 -15.61 -11.17 13.03
CA ALA A 439 -16.13 -10.28 14.09
C ALA A 439 -16.95 -9.10 13.51
N LEU A 440 -16.53 -8.57 12.36
CA LEU A 440 -17.26 -7.50 11.69
C LEU A 440 -18.62 -7.97 11.16
N PHE A 441 -18.73 -9.19 10.63
CA PHE A 441 -20.03 -9.78 10.27
C PHE A 441 -20.99 -9.87 11.48
N PHE A 442 -20.48 -10.34 12.62
CA PHE A 442 -21.29 -10.42 13.83
C PHE A 442 -21.72 -9.05 14.39
N SER A 443 -20.88 -8.03 14.23
CA SER A 443 -21.18 -6.67 14.71
C SER A 443 -22.21 -5.94 13.83
N LEU A 444 -22.26 -6.26 12.53
CA LEU A 444 -23.19 -5.64 11.57
C LEU A 444 -24.50 -6.43 11.40
N GLY A 445 -24.53 -7.69 11.81
CA GLY A 445 -25.73 -8.54 11.82
C GLY A 445 -26.63 -8.34 13.05
N ARG A 446 -26.23 -7.44 13.97
CA ARG A 446 -27.04 -6.96 15.09
C ARG A 446 -27.62 -5.59 14.75
#